data_903e34f4dffc1caf0c86ffd10b6d26a1
#
_entry.id   903e34f4dffc1caf0c86ffd10b6d26a1
#
_cell.length_a   1.000
_cell.length_b   1.000
_cell.length_c   1.000
_cell.angle_alpha   90.00
_cell.angle_beta   90.00
_cell.angle_gamma   90.00
#
_symmetry.space_group_name_H-M   'P 1'
#
loop_
_entity.id
_entity.type
_entity.pdbx_description
1 polymer ?
#
loop_
_entity_poly.entity_id
_entity_poly.type
_entity_poly.pdbx_seq_one_letter_code
_entity_poly.pdbx_strand_id
1 'polypeptide(L)'
;MPVSQFVDPKDVRKKGVLKTVDIPLNVFRKTLKDVKGDFPRQDLVDFFHDMRVIREFENMVQAVRTVKNYNGVEYSYTGPAHLSQGQEASAVGQAYALDLDDYTFGTHRSHGEVLARGLSAIRRLGEKELHGIMKDFRGGALLRNVEKFSRGVSDIRELGR
;
A
#
# COMPACT_ATOMS: atom_id res chain seq x y z
N MET A 1 -0.94 -24.89 -8.13
CA MET A 1 -0.32 -25.07 -6.81
C MET A 1 1.15 -24.67 -6.92
N PRO A 2 1.74 -24.02 -5.93
CA PRO A 2 3.16 -23.74 -5.94
C PRO A 2 3.95 -25.06 -5.99
N VAL A 3 4.99 -25.11 -6.81
CA VAL A 3 5.87 -26.26 -6.90
C VAL A 3 6.97 -26.10 -5.86
N SER A 4 6.99 -26.99 -4.89
CA SER A 4 8.09 -27.05 -3.90
C SER A 4 9.22 -27.93 -4.45
N GLN A 5 10.44 -27.46 -4.34
CA GLN A 5 11.64 -28.28 -4.60
C GLN A 5 12.18 -28.76 -3.24
N PHE A 6 12.33 -30.05 -3.12
CA PHE A 6 13.03 -30.64 -2.00
C PHE A 6 14.41 -31.07 -2.45
N VAL A 7 15.44 -30.61 -1.75
CA VAL A 7 16.83 -30.99 -1.99
C VAL A 7 17.31 -31.68 -0.71
N ASP A 8 17.65 -32.98 -0.83
CA ASP A 8 18.23 -33.71 0.29
C ASP A 8 19.66 -33.18 0.56
N PRO A 9 19.96 -32.71 1.78
CA PRO A 9 21.30 -32.25 2.11
C PRO A 9 22.42 -33.28 1.88
N LYS A 10 22.10 -34.57 1.87
CA LYS A 10 23.06 -35.63 1.59
C LYS A 10 23.49 -35.64 0.13
N ASP A 11 22.60 -35.24 -0.80
CA ASP A 11 22.92 -35.24 -2.22
C ASP A 11 23.80 -34.06 -2.59
N VAL A 12 23.61 -32.91 -1.97
CA VAL A 12 24.43 -31.69 -2.24
C VAL A 12 25.81 -31.75 -1.60
N ARG A 13 26.08 -32.71 -0.73
CA ARG A 13 27.42 -32.95 -0.17
C ARG A 13 28.33 -33.79 -1.08
N LYS A 14 27.79 -34.36 -2.13
CA LYS A 14 28.53 -35.17 -3.11
C LYS A 14 28.91 -34.33 -4.31
N LYS A 15 30.07 -34.60 -4.91
CA LYS A 15 30.42 -33.96 -6.18
C LYS A 15 29.42 -34.45 -7.24
N GLY A 16 28.76 -33.53 -7.90
CA GLY A 16 27.77 -33.87 -8.92
C GLY A 16 27.06 -32.63 -9.48
N VAL A 17 25.98 -32.88 -10.20
CA VAL A 17 25.07 -31.83 -10.72
C VAL A 17 23.70 -32.01 -10.11
N LEU A 18 23.20 -30.97 -9.49
CA LEU A 18 21.80 -30.90 -9.04
C LEU A 18 20.91 -30.51 -10.21
N LYS A 19 20.06 -31.44 -10.67
CA LYS A 19 19.03 -31.14 -11.65
C LYS A 19 17.76 -30.68 -10.94
N THR A 20 17.29 -29.48 -11.26
CA THR A 20 16.01 -28.95 -10.75
C THR A 20 14.89 -29.29 -11.71
N VAL A 21 13.65 -29.41 -11.19
CA VAL A 21 12.47 -29.51 -12.03
C VAL A 21 12.19 -28.17 -12.70
N ASP A 22 11.53 -28.21 -13.86
CA ASP A 22 11.10 -27.00 -14.55
C ASP A 22 10.06 -26.27 -13.69
N ILE A 23 10.30 -24.99 -13.47
CA ILE A 23 9.38 -24.10 -12.77
C ILE A 23 8.62 -23.29 -13.82
N PRO A 24 7.28 -23.52 -13.98
CA PRO A 24 6.53 -22.75 -14.96
C PRO A 24 6.47 -21.28 -14.54
N LEU A 25 6.75 -20.39 -15.49
CA LEU A 25 6.62 -18.96 -15.32
C LEU A 25 5.21 -18.52 -15.73
N ASN A 26 4.46 -18.00 -14.79
CA ASN A 26 3.15 -17.41 -15.05
C ASN A 26 3.31 -15.91 -15.24
N VAL A 27 3.08 -15.44 -16.46
CA VAL A 27 3.17 -14.01 -16.78
C VAL A 27 1.75 -13.48 -17.02
N PHE A 28 1.36 -12.46 -16.28
CA PHE A 28 0.13 -11.73 -16.55
C PHE A 28 0.31 -10.90 -17.83
N ARG A 29 -0.44 -11.24 -18.88
CA ARG A 29 -0.32 -10.62 -20.20
C ARG A 29 -1.52 -9.76 -20.60
N LYS A 30 -2.54 -9.66 -19.73
CA LYS A 30 -3.72 -8.87 -20.00
C LYS A 30 -3.41 -7.38 -19.88
N THR A 31 -4.01 -6.59 -20.75
CA THR A 31 -3.98 -5.13 -20.72
C THR A 31 -5.22 -4.59 -19.98
N LEU A 32 -5.24 -3.28 -19.70
CA LEU A 32 -6.42 -2.64 -19.15
C LEU A 32 -7.67 -2.84 -20.02
N LYS A 33 -7.51 -2.94 -21.35
CA LYS A 33 -8.64 -3.21 -22.26
C LYS A 33 -9.26 -4.58 -22.04
N ASP A 34 -8.43 -5.56 -21.69
CA ASP A 34 -8.87 -6.95 -21.49
C ASP A 34 -9.59 -7.15 -20.14
N VAL A 35 -9.30 -6.30 -19.15
CA VAL A 35 -9.83 -6.41 -17.79
C VAL A 35 -10.83 -5.32 -17.40
N LYS A 36 -11.05 -4.32 -18.25
CA LYS A 36 -11.94 -3.19 -17.94
C LYS A 36 -13.39 -3.59 -17.65
N GLY A 37 -13.83 -4.76 -18.10
CA GLY A 37 -15.16 -5.32 -17.81
C GLY A 37 -15.22 -6.06 -16.47
N ASP A 38 -14.07 -6.39 -15.90
CA ASP A 38 -13.98 -7.14 -14.64
C ASP A 38 -14.10 -6.20 -13.42
N PHE A 39 -13.93 -4.87 -13.64
CA PHE A 39 -13.92 -3.86 -12.58
C PHE A 39 -14.84 -2.68 -12.94
N PRO A 40 -15.61 -2.14 -11.99
CA PRO A 40 -16.25 -0.85 -12.15
C PRO A 40 -15.23 0.24 -12.52
N ARG A 41 -15.68 1.20 -13.35
CA ARG A 41 -14.79 2.30 -13.76
C ARG A 41 -14.23 3.08 -12.56
N GLN A 42 -15.05 3.27 -11.53
CA GLN A 42 -14.65 4.00 -10.32
C GLN A 42 -13.50 3.28 -9.59
N ASP A 43 -13.55 1.96 -9.50
CA ASP A 43 -12.47 1.19 -8.87
C ASP A 43 -11.13 1.39 -9.59
N LEU A 44 -11.15 1.46 -10.93
CA LEU A 44 -9.94 1.72 -11.71
C LEU A 44 -9.37 3.13 -11.47
N VAL A 45 -10.26 4.11 -11.28
CA VAL A 45 -9.86 5.48 -10.90
C VAL A 45 -9.29 5.49 -9.49
N ASP A 46 -9.94 4.79 -8.55
CA ASP A 46 -9.50 4.68 -7.16
C ASP A 46 -8.14 3.96 -7.05
N PHE A 47 -7.91 2.91 -7.83
CA PHE A 47 -6.60 2.26 -7.89
C PHE A 47 -5.51 3.23 -8.33
N PHE A 48 -5.76 3.98 -9.38
CA PHE A 48 -4.80 4.97 -9.87
C PHE A 48 -4.55 6.07 -8.84
N HIS A 49 -5.62 6.57 -8.22
CA HIS A 49 -5.53 7.56 -7.15
C HIS A 49 -4.66 7.05 -5.99
N ASP A 50 -4.95 5.86 -5.47
CA ASP A 50 -4.23 5.30 -4.34
C ASP A 50 -2.74 5.05 -4.65
N MET A 51 -2.45 4.53 -5.85
CA MET A 51 -1.06 4.41 -6.29
C MET A 51 -0.34 5.77 -6.33
N ARG A 52 -1.05 6.83 -6.73
CA ARG A 52 -0.49 8.20 -6.75
C ARG A 52 -0.25 8.74 -5.35
N VAL A 53 -1.17 8.50 -4.42
CA VAL A 53 -1.00 8.91 -3.01
C VAL A 53 0.20 8.21 -2.39
N ILE A 54 0.31 6.88 -2.57
CA ILE A 54 1.45 6.10 -2.07
C ILE A 54 2.76 6.61 -2.68
N ARG A 55 2.82 6.81 -3.99
CA ARG A 55 4.01 7.34 -4.66
C ARG A 55 4.41 8.71 -4.11
N GLU A 56 3.46 9.60 -3.89
CA GLU A 56 3.75 10.94 -3.38
C GLU A 56 4.22 10.90 -1.93
N PHE A 57 3.65 10.02 -1.11
CA PHE A 57 4.15 9.76 0.23
C PHE A 57 5.62 9.30 0.21
N GLU A 58 5.97 8.35 -0.64
CA GLU A 58 7.34 7.86 -0.77
C GLU A 58 8.30 8.95 -1.29
N ASN A 59 7.84 9.79 -2.22
CA ASN A 59 8.59 10.96 -2.70
C ASN A 59 8.85 11.95 -1.55
N MET A 60 7.85 12.21 -0.71
CA MET A 60 7.99 13.03 0.48
C MET A 60 9.05 12.44 1.44
N VAL A 61 8.95 11.16 1.76
CA VAL A 61 9.92 10.48 2.64
C VAL A 61 11.33 10.57 2.07
N GLN A 62 11.48 10.38 0.77
CA GLN A 62 12.78 10.53 0.10
C GLN A 62 13.32 11.96 0.19
N ALA A 63 12.47 12.95 -0.11
CA ALA A 63 12.86 14.35 -0.09
C ALA A 63 13.26 14.81 1.32
N VAL A 64 12.47 14.46 2.32
CA VAL A 64 12.77 14.76 3.73
C VAL A 64 14.10 14.16 4.16
N ARG A 65 14.42 12.95 3.69
CA ARG A 65 15.68 12.27 4.01
C ARG A 65 16.88 12.90 3.30
N THR A 66 16.75 13.24 2.01
CA THR A 66 17.89 13.65 1.17
C THR A 66 18.13 15.16 1.19
N VAL A 67 17.07 15.92 0.95
CA VAL A 67 17.15 17.40 0.85
C VAL A 67 16.62 18.12 2.10
N LYS A 68 16.05 17.37 3.05
CA LYS A 68 15.49 17.88 4.31
C LYS A 68 14.40 18.95 4.12
N ASN A 69 13.76 18.93 2.98
CA ASN A 69 12.67 19.83 2.63
C ASN A 69 11.68 19.11 1.71
N TYR A 70 10.39 19.35 1.94
CA TYR A 70 9.33 18.91 1.06
C TYR A 70 8.26 20.00 0.97
N ASN A 71 8.01 20.49 -0.23
CA ASN A 71 7.02 21.55 -0.51
C ASN A 71 7.18 22.80 0.39
N GLY A 72 8.44 23.22 0.65
CA GLY A 72 8.74 24.37 1.47
C GLY A 72 8.74 24.10 2.98
N VAL A 73 8.40 22.88 3.40
CA VAL A 73 8.48 22.47 4.82
C VAL A 73 9.84 21.85 5.09
N GLU A 74 10.61 22.48 5.95
CA GLU A 74 11.88 21.93 6.42
C GLU A 74 11.65 20.86 7.48
N TYR A 75 12.30 19.72 7.30
CA TYR A 75 12.23 18.62 8.25
C TYR A 75 13.54 17.84 8.26
N SER A 76 14.13 17.69 9.43
CA SER A 76 15.34 16.90 9.60
C SER A 76 15.02 15.51 10.13
N TYR A 77 15.27 14.51 9.31
CA TYR A 77 15.16 13.11 9.68
C TYR A 77 16.51 12.42 9.50
N THR A 78 17.00 11.80 10.56
CA THR A 78 18.31 11.15 10.59
C THR A 78 18.26 9.63 10.59
N GLY A 79 17.06 9.05 10.71
CA GLY A 79 16.83 7.61 10.73
C GLY A 79 16.92 6.95 9.34
N PRO A 80 16.95 5.62 9.27
CA PRO A 80 16.84 4.90 8.02
C PRO A 80 15.42 5.04 7.44
N ALA A 81 15.32 5.22 6.13
CA ALA A 81 14.07 5.12 5.40
C ALA A 81 14.23 4.12 4.26
N HIS A 82 13.43 3.08 4.29
CA HIS A 82 13.40 2.05 3.26
C HIS A 82 12.17 2.27 2.39
N LEU A 83 12.38 2.87 1.23
CA LEU A 83 11.30 3.20 0.31
C LEU A 83 10.71 1.95 -0.34
N SER A 84 9.40 1.99 -0.61
CA SER A 84 8.66 0.98 -1.36
C SER A 84 8.23 1.47 -2.75
N GLN A 85 8.92 2.47 -3.28
CA GLN A 85 8.67 2.97 -4.63
C GLN A 85 8.72 1.86 -5.67
N GLY A 86 7.70 1.80 -6.54
CA GLY A 86 7.55 0.76 -7.54
C GLY A 86 6.68 -0.43 -7.09
N GLN A 87 6.25 -0.46 -5.83
CA GLN A 87 5.39 -1.52 -5.26
C GLN A 87 3.92 -1.08 -5.12
N GLU A 88 3.55 0.11 -5.57
CA GLU A 88 2.24 0.71 -5.37
C GLU A 88 1.10 -0.17 -5.91
N ALA A 89 1.27 -0.71 -7.12
CA ALA A 89 0.25 -1.56 -7.74
C ALA A 89 0.02 -2.86 -6.96
N SER A 90 1.08 -3.43 -6.38
CA SER A 90 0.98 -4.63 -5.55
C SER A 90 0.22 -4.33 -4.25
N ALA A 91 0.57 -3.24 -3.58
CA ALA A 91 -0.07 -2.82 -2.33
C ALA A 91 -1.57 -2.52 -2.53
N VAL A 92 -1.90 -1.74 -3.56
CA VAL A 92 -3.29 -1.37 -3.88
C VAL A 92 -4.11 -2.57 -4.30
N GLY A 93 -3.55 -3.46 -5.15
CA GLY A 93 -4.22 -4.68 -5.59
C GLY A 93 -4.53 -5.63 -4.43
N GLN A 94 -3.61 -5.80 -3.49
CA GLN A 94 -3.85 -6.58 -2.28
C GLN A 94 -4.95 -5.95 -1.41
N ALA A 95 -4.87 -4.64 -1.15
CA ALA A 95 -5.83 -3.94 -0.32
C ALA A 95 -7.26 -3.99 -0.89
N TYR A 96 -7.39 -3.99 -2.22
CA TYR A 96 -8.68 -4.12 -2.88
C TYR A 96 -9.32 -5.51 -2.67
N ALA A 97 -8.51 -6.56 -2.67
CA ALA A 97 -8.98 -7.94 -2.49
C ALA A 97 -9.33 -8.30 -1.04
N LEU A 98 -8.94 -7.46 -0.06
CA LEU A 98 -9.12 -7.71 1.36
C LEU A 98 -10.34 -6.97 1.91
N ASP A 99 -11.03 -7.59 2.86
CA ASP A 99 -12.12 -6.97 3.63
C ASP A 99 -11.62 -6.23 4.88
N LEU A 100 -12.51 -5.49 5.55
CA LEU A 100 -12.16 -4.68 6.72
C LEU A 100 -11.57 -5.50 7.86
N ASP A 101 -12.05 -6.72 8.05
CA ASP A 101 -11.63 -7.62 9.14
C ASP A 101 -10.39 -8.45 8.80
N ASP A 102 -9.86 -8.32 7.57
CA ASP A 102 -8.67 -9.07 7.16
C ASP A 102 -7.40 -8.46 7.75
N TYR A 103 -6.47 -9.34 8.13
CA TYR A 103 -5.16 -8.96 8.63
C TYR A 103 -4.13 -8.86 7.51
N THR A 104 -3.29 -7.86 7.59
CA THR A 104 -2.17 -7.67 6.67
C THR A 104 -0.85 -7.73 7.42
N PHE A 105 0.07 -8.51 6.92
CA PHE A 105 1.44 -8.59 7.43
C PHE A 105 2.37 -7.92 6.42
N GLY A 106 3.17 -7.00 6.91
CA GLY A 106 4.12 -6.26 6.07
C GLY A 106 5.55 -6.41 6.54
N THR A 107 6.48 -5.94 5.72
CA THR A 107 7.90 -5.87 6.02
C THR A 107 8.26 -4.50 6.60
N HIS A 108 9.54 -4.23 6.80
CA HIS A 108 10.04 -2.88 7.15
C HIS A 108 9.80 -1.82 6.06
N ARG A 109 9.26 -2.20 4.90
CA ARG A 109 8.87 -1.32 3.79
C ARG A 109 7.35 -1.23 3.61
N SER A 110 6.59 -1.51 4.63
CA SER A 110 5.11 -1.62 4.55
C SER A 110 4.36 -0.29 4.41
N HIS A 111 5.01 0.79 4.06
CA HIS A 111 4.34 2.08 3.88
C HIS A 111 3.19 1.97 2.88
N GLY A 112 3.45 1.32 1.73
CA GLY A 112 2.45 1.15 0.68
C GLY A 112 1.26 0.32 1.14
N GLU A 113 1.51 -0.80 1.81
CA GLU A 113 0.46 -1.70 2.31
C GLU A 113 -0.40 -1.02 3.38
N VAL A 114 0.21 -0.29 4.31
CA VAL A 114 -0.52 0.43 5.36
C VAL A 114 -1.40 1.53 4.75
N LEU A 115 -0.85 2.33 3.84
CA LEU A 115 -1.60 3.39 3.17
C LEU A 115 -2.73 2.81 2.31
N ALA A 116 -2.45 1.78 1.51
CA ALA A 116 -3.45 1.14 0.67
C ALA A 116 -4.60 0.56 1.50
N ARG A 117 -4.29 -0.09 2.64
CA ARG A 117 -5.32 -0.62 3.56
C ARG A 117 -6.14 0.50 4.18
N GLY A 118 -5.52 1.59 4.61
CA GLY A 118 -6.22 2.76 5.14
C GLY A 118 -7.17 3.38 4.12
N LEU A 119 -6.69 3.64 2.90
CA LEU A 119 -7.50 4.19 1.81
C LEU A 119 -8.66 3.26 1.42
N SER A 120 -8.42 1.95 1.35
CA SER A 120 -9.46 0.95 1.10
C SER A 120 -10.51 0.95 2.22
N ALA A 121 -10.09 0.99 3.49
CA ALA A 121 -11.01 1.03 4.62
C ALA A 121 -11.88 2.30 4.63
N ILE A 122 -11.31 3.47 4.35
CA ILE A 122 -12.04 4.74 4.24
C ILE A 122 -13.17 4.65 3.21
N ARG A 123 -12.96 3.98 2.10
CA ARG A 123 -14.00 3.81 1.07
C ARG A 123 -15.10 2.83 1.46
N ARG A 124 -14.76 1.78 2.22
CA ARG A 124 -15.68 0.70 2.59
C ARG A 124 -16.49 0.98 3.85
N LEU A 125 -15.93 1.76 4.78
CA LEU A 125 -16.61 2.15 6.00
C LEU A 125 -17.81 3.07 5.72
N GLY A 126 -18.87 2.91 6.50
CA GLY A 126 -19.95 3.88 6.55
C GLY A 126 -19.47 5.22 7.12
N GLU A 127 -20.02 6.33 6.65
CA GLU A 127 -19.61 7.67 7.09
C GLU A 127 -19.72 7.87 8.61
N LYS A 128 -20.77 7.35 9.24
CA LYS A 128 -20.96 7.42 10.69
C LYS A 128 -19.88 6.64 11.43
N GLU A 129 -19.55 5.46 10.93
CA GLU A 129 -18.54 4.58 11.52
C GLU A 129 -17.15 5.19 11.37
N LEU A 130 -16.78 5.63 10.16
CA LEU A 130 -15.53 6.34 9.89
C LEU A 130 -15.38 7.56 10.80
N HIS A 131 -16.43 8.39 10.92
CA HIS A 131 -16.42 9.54 11.79
C HIS A 131 -16.28 9.16 13.28
N GLY A 132 -16.93 8.06 13.70
CA GLY A 132 -16.76 7.51 15.06
C GLY A 132 -15.30 7.15 15.33
N ILE A 133 -14.68 6.37 14.44
CA ILE A 133 -13.27 5.98 14.54
C ILE A 133 -12.36 7.22 14.62
N MET A 134 -12.57 8.20 13.75
CA MET A 134 -11.76 9.43 13.74
C MET A 134 -11.91 10.26 15.00
N LYS A 135 -13.12 10.29 15.60
CA LYS A 135 -13.38 10.97 16.89
C LYS A 135 -12.74 10.26 18.07
N ASP A 136 -12.77 8.93 18.07
CA ASP A 136 -12.28 8.13 19.18
C ASP A 136 -10.75 7.99 19.15
N PHE A 137 -10.16 7.98 17.97
CA PHE A 137 -8.72 7.84 17.83
C PHE A 137 -7.97 8.99 18.50
N ARG A 138 -7.20 8.67 19.53
CA ARG A 138 -6.46 9.64 20.36
C ARG A 138 -7.33 10.80 20.85
N GLY A 139 -8.59 10.52 21.21
CA GLY A 139 -9.54 11.54 21.66
C GLY A 139 -9.86 12.59 20.61
N GLY A 140 -9.80 12.24 19.32
CA GLY A 140 -10.10 13.11 18.19
C GLY A 140 -9.04 14.19 17.91
N ALA A 141 -7.84 14.08 18.45
CA ALA A 141 -6.79 15.09 18.25
C ALA A 141 -6.40 15.23 16.80
N LEU A 142 -6.29 14.11 16.06
CA LEU A 142 -5.98 14.15 14.63
C LEU A 142 -7.12 14.75 13.82
N LEU A 143 -8.36 14.36 14.10
CA LEU A 143 -9.53 14.93 13.40
C LEU A 143 -9.55 16.45 13.54
N ARG A 144 -9.43 16.98 14.75
CA ARG A 144 -9.38 18.44 14.99
C ARG A 144 -8.26 19.13 14.22
N ASN A 145 -7.08 18.49 14.09
CA ASN A 145 -5.98 19.04 13.31
C ASN A 145 -6.30 19.05 11.82
N VAL A 146 -6.85 17.95 11.30
CA VAL A 146 -7.22 17.86 9.88
C VAL A 146 -8.30 18.89 9.54
N GLU A 147 -9.37 19.01 10.35
CA GLU A 147 -10.43 20.01 10.20
C GLU A 147 -9.85 21.44 10.17
N LYS A 148 -8.90 21.74 11.04
CA LYS A 148 -8.25 23.06 11.10
C LYS A 148 -7.50 23.42 9.83
N PHE A 149 -6.87 22.43 9.16
CA PHE A 149 -6.03 22.64 7.99
C PHE A 149 -6.69 22.28 6.66
N SER A 150 -7.86 21.64 6.67
CA SER A 150 -8.56 21.16 5.48
C SER A 150 -9.24 22.25 4.65
N ARG A 151 -9.11 23.54 5.03
CA ARG A 151 -9.65 24.69 4.29
C ARG A 151 -11.15 24.57 3.95
N GLY A 152 -11.96 24.04 4.88
CA GLY A 152 -13.41 23.95 4.72
C GLY A 152 -13.91 22.66 4.04
N VAL A 153 -13.06 21.67 3.89
CA VAL A 153 -13.51 20.32 3.53
C VAL A 153 -14.36 19.76 4.67
N SER A 154 -15.60 19.38 4.34
CA SER A 154 -16.57 18.82 5.32
C SER A 154 -16.91 17.36 5.05
N ASP A 155 -16.54 16.83 3.90
CA ASP A 155 -16.72 15.42 3.58
C ASP A 155 -15.81 14.56 4.44
N ILE A 156 -16.40 13.64 5.22
CA ILE A 156 -15.66 12.82 6.19
C ILE A 156 -14.66 11.87 5.50
N ARG A 157 -14.93 11.45 4.29
CA ARG A 157 -14.01 10.59 3.52
C ARG A 157 -12.81 11.37 3.00
N GLU A 158 -13.03 12.63 2.60
CA GLU A 158 -11.94 13.53 2.21
C GLU A 158 -11.08 13.90 3.43
N LEU A 159 -11.69 14.09 4.59
CA LEU A 159 -10.95 14.34 5.85
C LEU A 159 -10.16 13.12 6.30
N GLY A 160 -10.60 11.92 5.98
CA GLY A 160 -9.95 10.65 6.33
C GLY A 160 -8.77 10.29 5.43
N ARG A 161 -8.71 10.85 4.24
CA ARG A 161 -7.63 10.64 3.25
C ARG A 161 -6.43 11.52 3.56
#